data_bea8b7a3e2d8d8bdba2cd4e33b2e0c95
#
_entry.id   bea8b7a3e2d8d8bdba2cd4e33b2e0c95
#
_cell.length_a   1.000
_cell.length_b   1.000
_cell.length_c   1.000
_cell.angle_alpha   90.00
_cell.angle_beta   90.00
_cell.angle_gamma   90.00
#
_symmetry.space_group_name_H-M   'P 1'
#
loop_
_entity.id
_entity.type
_entity.pdbx_description
1 polymer ?
#
loop_
_entity_poly.entity_id
_entity_poly.type
_entity_poly.pdbx_seq_one_letter_code
_entity_poly.pdbx_strand_id
1 'polypeptide(L)'
;MKKENKAIIEMLLCATLWSIAGIIIKLLPWNGFAVAGLRSLIAGATIGVYMLIKKYRLVLNRRTLISGLFTGCVYTCFVLANKLTTAANAIVLQFTAPVFIVIFSAAFLKAKIRRADLAVVLLTLVGIALFFLDQLKPGYILGNCVAIAAGMFMAGMFVMVGEQEGDERFSTIAIGQFLTFLIGLPFIIATKPVINPTTTLCILTLGIFQLGIAYILYVKASIYCPPLACSLLSAVEPLLNPVWVLLFNGERPGIFALIGSVIVIVSITVWCIFGKEKAVSTGENHA
;
A
#
# COMPACT_ATOMS: atom_id res chain seq x y z
N MET A 1 2.13 16.84 -20.31
CA MET A 1 1.21 16.10 -19.42
C MET A 1 1.05 16.91 -18.15
N LYS A 2 -0.19 17.18 -17.69
CA LYS A 2 -0.43 17.90 -16.43
C LYS A 2 0.20 17.12 -15.27
N LYS A 3 0.75 17.81 -14.26
CA LYS A 3 1.44 17.19 -13.11
C LYS A 3 0.57 16.15 -12.39
N GLU A 4 -0.74 16.42 -12.28
CA GLU A 4 -1.73 15.51 -11.70
C GLU A 4 -1.88 14.20 -12.49
N ASN A 5 -1.94 14.26 -13.85
CA ASN A 5 -2.04 13.06 -14.67
C ASN A 5 -0.80 12.17 -14.52
N LYS A 6 0.38 12.79 -14.39
CA LYS A 6 1.62 12.07 -14.11
C LYS A 6 1.55 11.37 -12.75
N ALA A 7 1.06 12.04 -11.71
CA ALA A 7 0.91 11.45 -10.38
C ALA A 7 -0.06 10.26 -10.36
N ILE A 8 -1.17 10.34 -11.11
CA ILE A 8 -2.10 9.22 -11.27
C ILE A 8 -1.39 8.02 -11.91
N ILE A 9 -0.62 8.24 -12.98
CA ILE A 9 0.14 7.16 -13.64
C ILE A 9 1.18 6.58 -12.69
N GLU A 10 1.92 7.41 -11.97
CA GLU A 10 2.90 6.96 -10.98
C GLU A 10 2.23 6.11 -9.87
N MET A 11 1.02 6.48 -9.42
CA MET A 11 0.28 5.71 -8.42
C MET A 11 -0.26 4.39 -8.99
N LEU A 12 -0.75 4.37 -10.22
CA LEU A 12 -1.19 3.15 -10.90
C LEU A 12 -0.04 2.17 -11.11
N LEU A 13 1.13 2.66 -11.53
CA LEU A 13 2.35 1.84 -11.65
C LEU A 13 2.79 1.31 -10.27
N CYS A 14 2.71 2.13 -9.23
CA CYS A 14 2.98 1.71 -7.86
C CYS A 14 2.06 0.56 -7.44
N ALA A 15 0.74 0.70 -7.64
CA ALA A 15 -0.24 -0.33 -7.32
C ALA A 15 -0.03 -1.62 -8.11
N THR A 16 0.38 -1.50 -9.38
CA THR A 16 0.76 -2.65 -10.21
C THR A 16 1.95 -3.40 -9.62
N LEU A 17 2.97 -2.68 -9.16
CA LEU A 17 4.12 -3.31 -8.49
C LEU A 17 3.74 -3.92 -7.13
N TRP A 18 2.84 -3.29 -6.38
CA TRP A 18 2.34 -3.87 -5.12
C TRP A 18 1.59 -5.18 -5.33
N SER A 19 0.86 -5.33 -6.44
CA SER A 19 0.00 -6.50 -6.72
C SER A 19 0.74 -7.84 -6.76
N ILE A 20 2.04 -7.84 -7.04
CA ILE A 20 2.85 -9.08 -7.09
C ILE A 20 3.23 -9.62 -5.70
N ALA A 21 3.02 -8.83 -4.63
CA ALA A 21 3.48 -9.16 -3.30
C ALA A 21 2.91 -10.47 -2.74
N GLY A 22 1.59 -10.64 -2.83
CA GLY A 22 0.89 -11.76 -2.21
C GLY A 22 1.41 -13.12 -2.68
N ILE A 23 1.60 -13.27 -3.98
CA ILE A 23 2.11 -14.51 -4.59
C ILE A 23 3.55 -14.77 -4.14
N ILE A 24 4.43 -13.78 -4.28
CA ILE A 24 5.86 -13.96 -3.99
C ILE A 24 6.11 -14.19 -2.49
N ILE A 25 5.38 -13.52 -1.59
CA ILE A 25 5.47 -13.76 -0.14
C ILE A 25 5.07 -15.20 0.20
N LYS A 26 4.07 -15.76 -0.48
CA LYS A 26 3.64 -17.16 -0.27
C LYS A 26 4.68 -18.16 -0.76
N LEU A 27 5.43 -17.86 -1.80
CA LEU A 27 6.48 -18.73 -2.33
C LEU A 27 7.72 -18.82 -1.40
N LEU A 28 7.94 -17.83 -0.52
CA LEU A 28 9.06 -17.85 0.42
C LEU A 28 8.71 -18.71 1.65
N PRO A 29 9.44 -19.83 1.91
CA PRO A 29 9.19 -20.70 3.06
C PRO A 29 9.77 -20.13 4.37
N TRP A 30 9.96 -18.82 4.45
CA TRP A 30 10.61 -18.14 5.55
C TRP A 30 9.59 -17.60 6.58
N ASN A 31 10.08 -17.37 7.80
CA ASN A 31 9.32 -16.68 8.83
C ASN A 31 8.86 -15.30 8.32
N GLY A 32 7.63 -14.89 8.65
CA GLY A 32 7.05 -13.63 8.18
C GLY A 32 7.86 -12.39 8.56
N PHE A 33 8.40 -12.32 9.79
CA PHE A 33 9.26 -11.22 10.21
C PHE A 33 10.60 -11.22 9.46
N ALA A 34 11.18 -12.39 9.17
CA ALA A 34 12.41 -12.49 8.37
C ALA A 34 12.16 -12.01 6.92
N VAL A 35 11.02 -12.37 6.30
CA VAL A 35 10.62 -11.87 4.98
C VAL A 35 10.45 -10.34 5.03
N ALA A 36 9.71 -9.82 6.02
CA ALA A 36 9.50 -8.39 6.16
C ALA A 36 10.81 -7.63 6.30
N GLY A 37 11.72 -8.11 7.17
CA GLY A 37 13.02 -7.49 7.42
C GLY A 37 13.92 -7.49 6.19
N LEU A 38 14.13 -8.65 5.54
CA LEU A 38 15.04 -8.75 4.39
C LEU A 38 14.55 -7.94 3.18
N ARG A 39 13.27 -8.02 2.84
CA ARG A 39 12.72 -7.21 1.74
C ARG A 39 12.83 -5.71 2.03
N SER A 40 12.65 -5.30 3.32
CA SER A 40 12.76 -3.90 3.72
C SER A 40 14.21 -3.42 3.73
N LEU A 41 15.20 -4.27 4.07
CA LEU A 41 16.61 -3.93 3.92
C LEU A 41 16.94 -3.58 2.46
N ILE A 42 16.53 -4.44 1.52
CA ILE A 42 16.78 -4.24 0.08
C ILE A 42 16.04 -3.00 -0.43
N ALA A 43 14.78 -2.83 -0.03
CA ALA A 43 14.00 -1.66 -0.41
C ALA A 43 14.58 -0.36 0.16
N GLY A 44 15.02 -0.37 1.42
CA GLY A 44 15.69 0.76 2.06
C GLY A 44 17.00 1.13 1.34
N ALA A 45 17.79 0.13 0.91
CA ALA A 45 18.97 0.36 0.08
C ALA A 45 18.59 0.98 -1.28
N THR A 46 17.56 0.46 -1.96
CA THR A 46 17.07 1.00 -3.25
C THR A 46 16.62 2.44 -3.13
N ILE A 47 15.85 2.76 -2.09
CA ILE A 47 15.38 4.13 -1.82
C ILE A 47 16.53 5.03 -1.41
N GLY A 48 17.47 4.54 -0.58
CA GLY A 48 18.66 5.27 -0.18
C GLY A 48 19.52 5.66 -1.37
N VAL A 49 19.78 4.73 -2.30
CA VAL A 49 20.49 5.02 -3.56
C VAL A 49 19.75 6.07 -4.38
N TYR A 50 18.43 5.96 -4.51
CA TYR A 50 17.64 6.97 -5.21
C TYR A 50 17.74 8.35 -4.54
N MET A 51 17.65 8.41 -3.20
CA MET A 51 17.80 9.65 -2.45
C MET A 51 19.18 10.28 -2.66
N LEU A 52 20.25 9.49 -2.65
CA LEU A 52 21.61 9.96 -2.90
C LEU A 52 21.76 10.54 -4.32
N ILE A 53 21.27 9.82 -5.35
CA ILE A 53 21.32 10.29 -6.75
C ILE A 53 20.54 11.61 -6.94
N LYS A 54 19.38 11.72 -6.29
CA LYS A 54 18.52 12.90 -6.37
C LYS A 54 18.85 13.99 -5.36
N LYS A 55 19.87 13.77 -4.51
CA LYS A 55 20.34 14.69 -3.46
C LYS A 55 19.25 15.02 -2.42
N TYR A 56 18.31 14.10 -2.16
CA TYR A 56 17.39 14.21 -1.04
C TYR A 56 18.15 14.01 0.27
N ARG A 57 17.79 14.79 1.29
CA ARG A 57 18.39 14.70 2.64
C ARG A 57 17.53 13.83 3.55
N LEU A 58 18.17 13.10 4.43
CA LEU A 58 17.45 12.38 5.48
C LEU A 58 17.05 13.37 6.58
N VAL A 59 15.74 13.56 6.74
CA VAL A 59 15.16 14.45 7.75
C VAL A 59 14.66 13.61 8.91
N LEU A 60 15.25 13.80 10.08
CA LEU A 60 14.90 13.11 11.32
C LEU A 60 14.20 14.12 12.26
N ASN A 61 12.89 14.18 12.20
CA ASN A 61 12.07 14.96 13.10
C ASN A 61 10.90 14.14 13.64
N ARG A 62 10.15 14.68 14.59
CA ARG A 62 9.01 13.97 15.20
C ARG A 62 7.99 13.49 14.15
N ARG A 63 7.74 14.28 13.09
CA ARG A 63 6.78 13.94 12.04
C ARG A 63 7.26 12.74 11.24
N THR A 64 8.52 12.76 10.76
CA THR A 64 9.07 11.66 9.96
C THR A 64 9.25 10.39 10.79
N LEU A 65 9.57 10.48 12.07
CA LEU A 65 9.70 9.32 12.96
C LEU A 65 8.34 8.65 13.21
N ILE A 66 7.30 9.43 13.55
CA ILE A 66 5.95 8.87 13.78
C ILE A 66 5.41 8.28 12.47
N SER A 67 5.49 9.01 11.36
CA SER A 67 5.04 8.51 10.05
C SER A 67 5.84 7.28 9.61
N GLY A 68 7.14 7.25 9.88
CA GLY A 68 8.01 6.11 9.62
C GLY A 68 7.62 4.89 10.45
N LEU A 69 7.21 5.08 11.71
CA LEU A 69 6.69 4.00 12.55
C LEU A 69 5.42 3.41 11.96
N PHE A 70 4.44 4.25 11.56
CA PHE A 70 3.24 3.78 10.88
C PHE A 70 3.58 3.01 9.60
N THR A 71 4.50 3.52 8.81
CA THR A 71 4.97 2.89 7.57
C THR A 71 5.63 1.53 7.84
N GLY A 72 6.48 1.43 8.87
CA GLY A 72 7.09 0.16 9.28
C GLY A 72 6.04 -0.86 9.78
N CYS A 73 5.03 -0.39 10.49
CA CYS A 73 3.91 -1.24 10.90
C CYS A 73 3.13 -1.76 9.68
N VAL A 74 2.88 -0.94 8.64
CA VAL A 74 2.28 -1.41 7.39
C VAL A 74 3.08 -2.56 6.79
N TYR A 75 4.39 -2.37 6.62
CA TYR A 75 5.24 -3.38 5.98
C TYR A 75 5.29 -4.69 6.75
N THR A 76 5.34 -4.61 8.07
CA THR A 76 5.37 -5.78 8.96
C THR A 76 4.01 -6.48 8.98
N CYS A 77 2.94 -5.74 9.27
CA CYS A 77 1.59 -6.31 9.38
C CYS A 77 1.11 -6.92 8.06
N PHE A 78 1.44 -6.32 6.91
CA PHE A 78 1.07 -6.86 5.61
C PHE A 78 1.67 -8.25 5.37
N VAL A 79 2.97 -8.44 5.65
CA VAL A 79 3.61 -9.76 5.48
C VAL A 79 3.03 -10.76 6.47
N LEU A 80 2.86 -10.36 7.73
CA LEU A 80 2.30 -11.24 8.76
C LEU A 80 0.87 -11.64 8.42
N ALA A 81 0.03 -10.72 7.96
CA ALA A 81 -1.31 -11.04 7.49
C ALA A 81 -1.27 -12.09 6.38
N ASN A 82 -0.45 -11.90 5.34
CA ASN A 82 -0.29 -12.86 4.25
C ASN A 82 0.22 -14.23 4.72
N LYS A 83 0.95 -14.32 5.83
CA LYS A 83 1.41 -15.58 6.42
C LYS A 83 0.37 -16.23 7.35
N LEU A 84 -0.45 -15.43 8.02
CA LEU A 84 -1.40 -15.88 9.04
C LEU A 84 -2.83 -16.09 8.51
N THR A 85 -3.17 -15.55 7.34
CA THR A 85 -4.48 -15.75 6.69
C THR A 85 -4.31 -16.03 5.19
N THR A 86 -5.43 -16.12 4.46
CA THR A 86 -5.36 -16.23 3.00
C THR A 86 -4.93 -14.89 2.38
N ALA A 87 -4.29 -14.92 1.22
CA ALA A 87 -3.94 -13.69 0.50
C ALA A 87 -5.19 -12.84 0.19
N ALA A 88 -6.30 -13.49 -0.13
CA ALA A 88 -7.59 -12.84 -0.36
C ALA A 88 -8.09 -12.09 0.89
N ASN A 89 -8.14 -12.76 2.05
CA ASN A 89 -8.54 -12.13 3.30
C ASN A 89 -7.60 -10.95 3.66
N ALA A 90 -6.29 -11.16 3.54
CA ALA A 90 -5.31 -10.13 3.83
C ALA A 90 -5.52 -8.87 3.00
N ILE A 91 -5.74 -9.02 1.69
CA ILE A 91 -5.95 -7.91 0.75
C ILE A 91 -7.29 -7.21 1.03
N VAL A 92 -8.41 -7.96 1.10
CA VAL A 92 -9.74 -7.37 1.33
C VAL A 92 -9.78 -6.57 2.62
N LEU A 93 -9.22 -7.13 3.70
CA LEU A 93 -9.25 -6.47 5.02
C LEU A 93 -8.28 -5.29 5.10
N GLN A 94 -7.14 -5.32 4.41
CA GLN A 94 -6.26 -4.16 4.30
C GLN A 94 -6.93 -3.01 3.54
N PHE A 95 -7.80 -3.30 2.55
CA PHE A 95 -8.57 -2.30 1.83
C PHE A 95 -9.69 -1.62 2.66
N THR A 96 -9.74 -1.85 3.97
CA THR A 96 -10.43 -0.96 4.91
C THR A 96 -9.69 0.38 5.09
N ALA A 97 -8.47 0.53 4.58
CA ALA A 97 -7.68 1.77 4.67
C ALA A 97 -8.44 3.04 4.25
N PRO A 98 -9.23 3.11 3.16
CA PRO A 98 -10.00 4.31 2.81
C PRO A 98 -10.95 4.77 3.92
N VAL A 99 -11.54 3.85 4.68
CA VAL A 99 -12.40 4.19 5.84
C VAL A 99 -11.58 4.90 6.90
N PHE A 100 -10.42 4.34 7.26
CA PHE A 100 -9.52 4.96 8.25
C PHE A 100 -8.93 6.28 7.76
N ILE A 101 -8.69 6.46 6.44
CA ILE A 101 -8.26 7.75 5.87
C ILE A 101 -9.32 8.82 6.12
N VAL A 102 -10.59 8.52 5.87
CA VAL A 102 -11.70 9.46 6.12
C VAL A 102 -11.76 9.82 7.60
N ILE A 103 -11.66 8.82 8.49
CA ILE A 103 -11.67 9.03 9.95
C ILE A 103 -10.46 9.89 10.40
N PHE A 104 -9.26 9.56 9.96
CA PHE A 104 -8.04 10.25 10.37
C PHE A 104 -7.98 11.68 9.78
N SER A 105 -8.40 11.87 8.53
CA SER A 105 -8.48 13.19 7.92
C SER A 105 -9.47 14.10 8.66
N ALA A 106 -10.61 13.56 9.09
CA ALA A 106 -11.57 14.32 9.88
C ALA A 106 -11.04 14.61 11.29
N ALA A 107 -10.45 13.62 11.97
CA ALA A 107 -10.02 13.75 13.36
C ALA A 107 -8.76 14.61 13.51
N PHE A 108 -7.77 14.45 12.64
CA PHE A 108 -6.46 15.09 12.77
C PHE A 108 -6.30 16.34 11.89
N LEU A 109 -6.86 16.32 10.67
CA LEU A 109 -6.75 17.43 9.73
C LEU A 109 -8.01 18.34 9.73
N LYS A 110 -9.03 17.99 10.53
CA LYS A 110 -10.33 18.69 10.56
C LYS A 110 -10.96 18.81 9.17
N ALA A 111 -10.64 17.87 8.27
CA ALA A 111 -11.17 17.86 6.91
C ALA A 111 -12.69 17.61 6.92
N LYS A 112 -13.41 18.33 6.10
CA LYS A 112 -14.86 18.11 5.93
C LYS A 112 -15.08 16.86 5.07
N ILE A 113 -15.74 15.85 5.64
CA ILE A 113 -16.11 14.63 4.93
C ILE A 113 -17.24 14.96 3.96
N ARG A 114 -17.02 14.68 2.67
CA ARG A 114 -18.05 14.84 1.65
C ARG A 114 -18.84 13.53 1.51
N ARG A 115 -20.12 13.61 1.22
CA ARG A 115 -20.95 12.44 0.93
C ARG A 115 -20.41 11.60 -0.24
N ALA A 116 -19.81 12.25 -1.23
CA ALA A 116 -19.15 11.57 -2.35
C ALA A 116 -17.94 10.73 -1.92
N ASP A 117 -17.14 11.21 -0.95
CA ASP A 117 -15.99 10.46 -0.42
C ASP A 117 -16.47 9.20 0.32
N LEU A 118 -17.53 9.32 1.11
CA LEU A 118 -18.11 8.18 1.81
C LEU A 118 -18.75 7.18 0.83
N ALA A 119 -19.45 7.66 -0.18
CA ALA A 119 -20.09 6.80 -1.18
C ALA A 119 -19.06 5.99 -1.97
N VAL A 120 -17.96 6.60 -2.45
CA VAL A 120 -16.91 5.87 -3.18
C VAL A 120 -16.21 4.87 -2.30
N VAL A 121 -15.94 5.20 -1.04
CA VAL A 121 -15.32 4.27 -0.08
C VAL A 121 -16.21 3.04 0.12
N LEU A 122 -17.50 3.23 0.36
CA LEU A 122 -18.44 2.12 0.54
C LEU A 122 -18.56 1.27 -0.73
N LEU A 123 -18.70 1.89 -1.91
CA LEU A 123 -18.78 1.18 -3.18
C LEU A 123 -17.49 0.39 -3.47
N THR A 124 -16.33 0.98 -3.20
CA THR A 124 -15.04 0.30 -3.37
C THR A 124 -14.93 -0.90 -2.43
N LEU A 125 -15.34 -0.77 -1.16
CA LEU A 125 -15.34 -1.89 -0.21
C LEU A 125 -16.28 -3.01 -0.66
N VAL A 126 -17.49 -2.66 -1.09
CA VAL A 126 -18.46 -3.66 -1.61
C VAL A 126 -17.90 -4.35 -2.84
N GLY A 127 -17.32 -3.60 -3.78
CA GLY A 127 -16.73 -4.16 -4.99
C GLY A 127 -15.56 -5.11 -4.68
N ILE A 128 -14.67 -4.75 -3.75
CA ILE A 128 -13.56 -5.60 -3.32
C ILE A 128 -14.08 -6.84 -2.59
N ALA A 129 -15.07 -6.70 -1.71
CA ALA A 129 -15.67 -7.84 -1.02
C ALA A 129 -16.32 -8.83 -2.00
N LEU A 130 -17.06 -8.34 -2.99
CA LEU A 130 -17.62 -9.17 -4.07
C LEU A 130 -16.53 -9.85 -4.89
N PHE A 131 -15.50 -9.11 -5.26
CA PHE A 131 -14.38 -9.61 -6.06
C PHE A 131 -13.72 -10.85 -5.44
N PHE A 132 -13.57 -10.87 -4.13
CA PHE A 132 -12.97 -11.98 -3.40
C PHE A 132 -13.99 -12.92 -2.74
N LEU A 133 -15.29 -12.78 -3.02
CA LEU A 133 -16.34 -13.52 -2.32
C LEU A 133 -16.10 -15.02 -2.28
N ASP A 134 -15.71 -15.60 -3.42
CA ASP A 134 -15.42 -17.04 -3.55
C ASP A 134 -14.09 -17.46 -2.90
N GLN A 135 -13.21 -16.51 -2.60
CA GLN A 135 -11.88 -16.76 -2.05
C GLN A 135 -11.78 -16.45 -0.54
N LEU A 136 -12.78 -15.77 0.00
CA LEU A 136 -12.84 -15.48 1.44
C LEU A 136 -13.08 -16.76 2.22
N LYS A 137 -12.21 -17.06 3.16
CA LYS A 137 -12.32 -18.24 4.02
C LYS A 137 -12.59 -17.79 5.46
N PRO A 138 -13.58 -18.41 6.14
CA PRO A 138 -13.81 -18.17 7.54
C PRO A 138 -12.64 -18.71 8.39
N GLY A 139 -12.51 -18.20 9.62
CA GLY A 139 -11.40 -18.52 10.50
C GLY A 139 -10.25 -17.50 10.38
N TYR A 140 -9.05 -17.91 10.74
CA TYR A 140 -7.85 -17.07 10.68
C TYR A 140 -7.97 -15.72 11.40
N ILE A 141 -8.64 -15.69 12.56
CA ILE A 141 -8.99 -14.45 13.28
C ILE A 141 -7.77 -13.56 13.50
N LEU A 142 -6.65 -14.12 13.98
CA LEU A 142 -5.43 -13.36 14.21
C LEU A 142 -4.90 -12.69 12.92
N GLY A 143 -4.83 -13.46 11.81
CA GLY A 143 -4.37 -12.94 10.52
C GLY A 143 -5.29 -11.85 9.97
N ASN A 144 -6.61 -12.01 10.16
CA ASN A 144 -7.60 -11.02 9.75
C ASN A 144 -7.50 -9.73 10.56
N CYS A 145 -7.30 -9.82 11.89
CA CYS A 145 -7.05 -8.65 12.75
C CYS A 145 -5.76 -7.92 12.34
N VAL A 146 -4.70 -8.66 12.04
CA VAL A 146 -3.44 -8.08 11.56
C VAL A 146 -3.62 -7.40 10.19
N ALA A 147 -4.46 -7.94 9.30
CA ALA A 147 -4.78 -7.33 8.01
C ALA A 147 -5.54 -6.00 8.17
N ILE A 148 -6.52 -5.95 9.09
CA ILE A 148 -7.23 -4.69 9.41
C ILE A 148 -6.27 -3.66 10.01
N ALA A 149 -5.39 -4.09 10.92
CA ALA A 149 -4.35 -3.23 11.48
C ALA A 149 -3.40 -2.70 10.39
N ALA A 150 -3.02 -3.53 9.41
CA ALA A 150 -2.25 -3.08 8.25
C ALA A 150 -2.99 -1.98 7.47
N GLY A 151 -4.30 -2.11 7.26
CA GLY A 151 -5.15 -1.08 6.64
C GLY A 151 -5.19 0.22 7.45
N MET A 152 -5.33 0.13 8.77
CA MET A 152 -5.31 1.29 9.66
C MET A 152 -3.96 2.02 9.63
N PHE A 153 -2.84 1.29 9.71
CA PHE A 153 -1.50 1.88 9.61
C PHE A 153 -1.24 2.47 8.24
N MET A 154 -1.72 1.82 7.16
CA MET A 154 -1.62 2.31 5.79
C MET A 154 -2.38 3.64 5.62
N ALA A 155 -3.55 3.77 6.21
CA ALA A 155 -4.29 5.03 6.25
C ALA A 155 -3.49 6.13 6.93
N GLY A 156 -2.92 5.84 8.11
CA GLY A 156 -2.05 6.78 8.82
C GLY A 156 -0.83 7.19 7.98
N MET A 157 -0.18 6.24 7.32
CA MET A 157 0.93 6.52 6.40
C MET A 157 0.47 7.46 5.27
N PHE A 158 -0.63 7.16 4.58
CA PHE A 158 -1.12 8.00 3.48
C PHE A 158 -1.43 9.43 3.94
N VAL A 159 -2.11 9.58 5.08
CA VAL A 159 -2.47 10.88 5.64
C VAL A 159 -1.21 11.66 6.04
N MET A 160 -0.32 11.03 6.79
CA MET A 160 0.88 11.70 7.29
C MET A 160 1.86 12.07 6.17
N VAL A 161 2.10 11.17 5.20
CA VAL A 161 2.97 11.45 4.04
C VAL A 161 2.34 12.51 3.13
N GLY A 162 1.00 12.54 3.03
CA GLY A 162 0.29 13.59 2.30
C GLY A 162 0.56 14.99 2.82
N GLU A 163 0.71 15.15 4.14
CA GLU A 163 0.97 16.42 4.83
C GLU A 163 2.46 16.80 4.92
N GLN A 164 3.36 15.94 4.46
CA GLN A 164 4.79 16.19 4.47
C GLN A 164 5.24 16.91 3.20
N GLU A 165 6.37 17.60 3.27
CA GLU A 165 6.95 18.33 2.14
C GLU A 165 8.39 17.91 1.87
N GLY A 166 8.84 18.13 0.63
CA GLY A 166 10.23 17.94 0.22
C GLY A 166 10.82 16.58 0.61
N ASP A 167 11.90 16.65 1.37
CA ASP A 167 12.72 15.49 1.76
C ASP A 167 12.05 14.61 2.83
N GLU A 168 11.05 15.13 3.57
CA GLU A 168 10.39 14.41 4.65
C GLU A 168 9.67 13.16 4.16
N ARG A 169 9.03 13.21 2.96
CA ARG A 169 8.29 12.08 2.39
C ARG A 169 9.20 10.87 2.15
N PHE A 170 10.35 11.09 1.52
CA PHE A 170 11.33 10.02 1.31
C PHE A 170 11.94 9.53 2.61
N SER A 171 12.21 10.46 3.54
CA SER A 171 12.74 10.13 4.87
C SER A 171 11.78 9.23 5.65
N THR A 172 10.48 9.52 5.62
CA THR A 172 9.45 8.68 6.24
C THR A 172 9.48 7.25 5.71
N ILE A 173 9.53 7.09 4.39
CA ILE A 173 9.56 5.76 3.78
C ILE A 173 10.87 5.02 4.14
N ALA A 174 12.01 5.71 4.05
CA ALA A 174 13.31 5.13 4.42
C ALA A 174 13.37 4.71 5.90
N ILE A 175 12.85 5.53 6.82
CA ILE A 175 12.73 5.21 8.24
C ILE A 175 11.83 3.99 8.44
N GLY A 176 10.68 3.91 7.77
CA GLY A 176 9.79 2.76 7.84
C GLY A 176 10.48 1.46 7.39
N GLN A 177 11.25 1.51 6.29
CA GLN A 177 12.03 0.35 5.83
C GLN A 177 13.09 -0.06 6.87
N PHE A 178 13.81 0.91 7.42
CA PHE A 178 14.83 0.65 8.43
C PHE A 178 14.24 0.05 9.71
N LEU A 179 13.13 0.59 10.22
CA LEU A 179 12.44 0.05 11.40
C LEU A 179 11.95 -1.38 11.15
N THR A 180 11.38 -1.66 9.98
CA THR A 180 10.93 -3.01 9.62
C THR A 180 12.11 -3.98 9.55
N PHE A 181 13.24 -3.56 9.00
CA PHE A 181 14.47 -4.37 9.02
C PHE A 181 14.92 -4.66 10.44
N LEU A 182 14.97 -3.67 11.33
CA LEU A 182 15.35 -3.86 12.74
C LEU A 182 14.43 -4.83 13.46
N ILE A 183 13.11 -4.76 13.24
CA ILE A 183 12.14 -5.70 13.80
C ILE A 183 12.38 -7.12 13.25
N GLY A 184 12.71 -7.26 11.98
CA GLY A 184 12.95 -8.54 11.34
C GLY A 184 14.31 -9.16 11.67
N LEU A 185 15.30 -8.34 12.06
CA LEU A 185 16.70 -8.77 12.26
C LEU A 185 16.86 -9.95 13.26
N PRO A 186 16.23 -9.94 14.46
CA PRO A 186 16.31 -11.08 15.37
C PRO A 186 15.79 -12.38 14.75
N PHE A 187 14.72 -12.30 13.94
CA PHE A 187 14.14 -13.46 13.27
C PHE A 187 15.02 -13.95 12.12
N ILE A 188 15.68 -13.06 11.40
CA ILE A 188 16.66 -13.42 10.35
C ILE A 188 17.81 -14.22 10.98
N ILE A 189 18.35 -13.73 12.09
CA ILE A 189 19.46 -14.39 12.81
C ILE A 189 19.02 -15.75 13.38
N ALA A 190 17.84 -15.81 14.00
CA ALA A 190 17.33 -17.00 14.67
C ALA A 190 16.92 -18.10 13.66
N THR A 191 16.24 -17.73 12.57
CA THR A 191 15.68 -18.72 11.63
C THR A 191 16.62 -19.08 10.47
N LYS A 192 17.69 -18.29 10.26
CA LYS A 192 18.70 -18.48 9.20
C LYS A 192 18.03 -18.87 7.87
N PRO A 193 17.30 -17.95 7.21
CA PRO A 193 16.56 -18.25 5.99
C PRO A 193 17.42 -18.91 4.93
N VAL A 194 16.96 -20.01 4.36
CA VAL A 194 17.70 -20.75 3.32
C VAL A 194 17.75 -19.90 2.05
N ILE A 195 18.96 -19.59 1.61
CA ILE A 195 19.25 -18.80 0.41
C ILE A 195 19.55 -19.77 -0.74
N ASN A 196 18.72 -19.73 -1.77
CA ASN A 196 18.90 -20.43 -3.04
C ASN A 196 18.49 -19.50 -4.19
N PRO A 197 18.73 -19.85 -5.48
CA PRO A 197 18.41 -18.96 -6.60
C PRO A 197 16.96 -18.48 -6.61
N THR A 198 15.99 -19.34 -6.30
CA THR A 198 14.56 -19.00 -6.27
C THR A 198 14.23 -18.02 -5.14
N THR A 199 14.68 -18.32 -3.90
CA THR A 199 14.40 -17.45 -2.76
C THR A 199 15.13 -16.10 -2.89
N THR A 200 16.32 -16.10 -3.50
CA THR A 200 17.06 -14.87 -3.81
C THR A 200 16.32 -14.02 -4.83
N LEU A 201 15.85 -14.60 -5.92
CA LEU A 201 15.06 -13.88 -6.92
C LEU A 201 13.77 -13.31 -6.30
N CYS A 202 13.05 -14.11 -5.52
CA CYS A 202 11.84 -13.67 -4.82
C CYS A 202 12.09 -12.47 -3.90
N ILE A 203 13.12 -12.55 -3.04
CA ILE A 203 13.37 -11.46 -2.07
C ILE A 203 13.91 -10.20 -2.74
N LEU A 204 14.73 -10.32 -3.80
CA LEU A 204 15.19 -9.19 -4.60
C LEU A 204 14.01 -8.52 -5.33
N THR A 205 13.12 -9.31 -5.91
CA THR A 205 11.91 -8.78 -6.56
C THR A 205 11.02 -8.03 -5.57
N LEU A 206 10.78 -8.61 -4.39
CA LEU A 206 10.02 -7.96 -3.32
C LEU A 206 10.71 -6.69 -2.81
N GLY A 207 12.02 -6.69 -2.66
CA GLY A 207 12.75 -5.55 -2.13
C GLY A 207 12.93 -4.42 -3.14
N ILE A 208 13.42 -4.73 -4.35
CA ILE A 208 13.73 -3.71 -5.36
C ILE A 208 12.46 -3.18 -6.02
N PHE A 209 11.63 -4.07 -6.59
CA PHE A 209 10.50 -3.65 -7.43
C PHE A 209 9.25 -3.39 -6.59
N GLN A 210 8.84 -4.36 -5.76
CA GLN A 210 7.57 -4.32 -5.05
C GLN A 210 7.57 -3.28 -3.91
N LEU A 211 8.69 -3.06 -3.22
CA LEU A 211 8.82 -2.03 -2.19
C LEU A 211 9.66 -0.83 -2.68
N GLY A 212 10.88 -1.04 -3.14
CA GLY A 212 11.81 0.05 -3.44
C GLY A 212 11.27 1.00 -4.49
N ILE A 213 11.12 0.53 -5.73
CA ILE A 213 10.63 1.34 -6.87
C ILE A 213 9.18 1.77 -6.63
N ALA A 214 8.32 0.87 -6.15
CA ALA A 214 6.92 1.19 -5.89
C ALA A 214 6.76 2.37 -4.93
N TYR A 215 7.50 2.38 -3.81
CA TYR A 215 7.40 3.48 -2.86
C TYR A 215 8.07 4.78 -3.32
N ILE A 216 9.06 4.72 -4.21
CA ILE A 216 9.56 5.92 -4.92
C ILE A 216 8.44 6.51 -5.78
N LEU A 217 7.71 5.69 -6.52
CA LEU A 217 6.55 6.13 -7.32
C LEU A 217 5.43 6.69 -6.44
N TYR A 218 5.11 6.01 -5.32
CA TYR A 218 4.13 6.47 -4.35
C TYR A 218 4.47 7.87 -3.81
N VAL A 219 5.70 8.08 -3.35
CA VAL A 219 6.14 9.40 -2.83
C VAL A 219 5.99 10.48 -3.89
N LYS A 220 6.35 10.20 -5.13
CA LYS A 220 6.19 11.15 -6.24
C LYS A 220 4.71 11.43 -6.55
N ALA A 221 3.88 10.40 -6.55
CA ALA A 221 2.44 10.54 -6.75
C ALA A 221 1.77 11.34 -5.64
N SER A 222 2.15 11.10 -4.37
CA SER A 222 1.56 11.75 -3.20
C SER A 222 1.76 13.27 -3.14
N ILE A 223 2.65 13.83 -3.99
CA ILE A 223 2.83 15.29 -4.10
C ILE A 223 1.59 15.95 -4.74
N TYR A 224 0.92 15.27 -5.65
CA TYR A 224 -0.21 15.82 -6.42
C TYR A 224 -1.50 14.99 -6.27
N CYS A 225 -1.45 13.85 -5.58
CA CYS A 225 -2.58 13.02 -5.25
C CYS A 225 -2.85 13.07 -3.74
N PRO A 226 -4.04 13.51 -3.31
CA PRO A 226 -4.40 13.48 -1.89
C PRO A 226 -4.49 12.04 -1.35
N PRO A 227 -4.40 11.85 -0.01
CA PRO A 227 -4.35 10.53 0.61
C PRO A 227 -5.46 9.56 0.17
N LEU A 228 -6.70 10.05 0.10
CA LEU A 228 -7.84 9.24 -0.35
C LEU A 228 -7.70 8.82 -1.82
N ALA A 229 -7.22 9.73 -2.70
CA ALA A 229 -6.96 9.39 -4.11
C ALA A 229 -5.88 8.31 -4.25
N CYS A 230 -4.77 8.43 -3.51
CA CYS A 230 -3.73 7.41 -3.49
C CYS A 230 -4.28 6.04 -3.06
N SER A 231 -5.08 6.01 -1.99
CA SER A 231 -5.68 4.78 -1.49
C SER A 231 -6.69 4.17 -2.47
N LEU A 232 -7.54 4.99 -3.10
CA LEU A 232 -8.49 4.49 -4.10
C LEU A 232 -7.78 3.97 -5.35
N LEU A 233 -6.77 4.69 -5.87
CA LEU A 233 -5.99 4.24 -7.02
C LEU A 233 -5.21 2.95 -6.72
N SER A 234 -4.81 2.72 -5.46
CA SER A 234 -4.17 1.47 -5.08
C SER A 234 -5.10 0.25 -5.16
N ALA A 235 -6.42 0.44 -5.30
CA ALA A 235 -7.36 -0.67 -5.53
C ALA A 235 -7.14 -1.41 -6.86
N VAL A 236 -6.29 -0.90 -7.75
CA VAL A 236 -5.76 -1.66 -8.88
C VAL A 236 -4.94 -2.88 -8.43
N GLU A 237 -4.30 -2.81 -7.26
CA GLU A 237 -3.54 -3.93 -6.68
C GLU A 237 -4.36 -5.21 -6.58
N PRO A 238 -5.50 -5.26 -5.87
CA PRO A 238 -6.32 -6.47 -5.79
C PRO A 238 -6.94 -6.87 -7.12
N LEU A 239 -7.22 -5.90 -8.02
CA LEU A 239 -7.82 -6.20 -9.32
C LEU A 239 -6.85 -6.91 -10.27
N LEU A 240 -5.55 -6.71 -10.11
CA LEU A 240 -4.52 -7.41 -10.88
C LEU A 240 -4.24 -8.83 -10.36
N ASN A 241 -4.65 -9.16 -9.15
CA ASN A 241 -4.40 -10.48 -8.58
C ASN A 241 -4.92 -11.64 -9.46
N PRO A 242 -6.17 -11.64 -9.99
CA PRO A 242 -6.63 -12.72 -10.90
C PRO A 242 -5.88 -12.74 -12.22
N VAL A 243 -5.38 -11.58 -12.68
CA VAL A 243 -4.55 -11.57 -13.89
C VAL A 243 -3.28 -12.39 -13.66
N TRP A 244 -2.66 -12.24 -12.51
CA TRP A 244 -1.50 -13.04 -12.13
C TRP A 244 -1.87 -14.52 -11.95
N VAL A 245 -3.00 -14.82 -11.28
CA VAL A 245 -3.49 -16.18 -11.10
C VAL A 245 -3.81 -16.84 -12.45
N LEU A 246 -4.44 -16.12 -13.38
CA LEU A 246 -4.68 -16.61 -14.73
C LEU A 246 -3.38 -16.89 -15.48
N LEU A 247 -2.41 -15.98 -15.43
CA LEU A 247 -1.15 -16.11 -16.16
C LEU A 247 -0.24 -17.22 -15.60
N PHE A 248 -0.23 -17.40 -14.27
CA PHE A 248 0.67 -18.36 -13.62
C PHE A 248 0.02 -19.72 -13.33
N ASN A 249 -1.30 -19.74 -13.07
CA ASN A 249 -2.02 -20.96 -12.69
C ASN A 249 -3.04 -21.39 -13.75
N GLY A 250 -3.34 -20.57 -14.77
CA GLY A 250 -4.34 -20.87 -15.81
C GLY A 250 -5.80 -20.80 -15.33
N GLU A 251 -6.06 -20.36 -14.11
CA GLU A 251 -7.39 -20.27 -13.52
C GLU A 251 -8.13 -19.01 -14.00
N ARG A 252 -9.39 -19.16 -14.44
CA ARG A 252 -10.21 -18.02 -14.87
C ARG A 252 -10.90 -17.34 -13.69
N PRO A 253 -10.99 -16.00 -13.66
CA PRO A 253 -11.74 -15.30 -12.63
C PRO A 253 -13.23 -15.67 -12.68
N GLY A 254 -13.83 -15.83 -11.50
CA GLY A 254 -15.26 -16.09 -11.37
C GLY A 254 -16.12 -14.86 -11.71
N ILE A 255 -17.43 -15.07 -11.83
CA ILE A 255 -18.38 -13.99 -12.17
C ILE A 255 -18.40 -12.88 -11.10
N PHE A 256 -18.29 -13.22 -9.83
CA PHE A 256 -18.24 -12.24 -8.73
C PHE A 256 -16.97 -11.38 -8.80
N ALA A 257 -15.83 -11.96 -9.20
CA ALA A 257 -14.61 -11.23 -9.43
C ALA A 257 -14.76 -10.18 -10.57
N LEU A 258 -15.44 -10.55 -11.66
CA LEU A 258 -15.71 -9.61 -12.77
C LEU A 258 -16.65 -8.48 -12.34
N ILE A 259 -17.75 -8.79 -11.66
CA ILE A 259 -18.70 -7.78 -11.16
C ILE A 259 -18.02 -6.84 -10.16
N GLY A 260 -17.30 -7.39 -9.19
CA GLY A 260 -16.55 -6.62 -8.20
C GLY A 260 -15.53 -5.67 -8.84
N SER A 261 -14.80 -6.16 -9.86
CA SER A 261 -13.84 -5.33 -10.63
C SER A 261 -14.51 -4.14 -11.28
N VAL A 262 -15.64 -4.35 -11.96
CA VAL A 262 -16.39 -3.28 -12.64
C VAL A 262 -16.85 -2.24 -11.62
N ILE A 263 -17.41 -2.67 -10.47
CA ILE A 263 -17.85 -1.75 -9.41
C ILE A 263 -16.67 -0.89 -8.92
N VAL A 264 -15.52 -1.49 -8.64
CA VAL A 264 -14.34 -0.76 -8.15
C VAL A 264 -13.85 0.25 -9.19
N ILE A 265 -13.65 -0.20 -10.45
CA ILE A 265 -13.14 0.65 -11.52
C ILE A 265 -14.08 1.84 -11.77
N VAL A 266 -15.39 1.58 -11.90
CA VAL A 266 -16.38 2.61 -12.15
C VAL A 266 -16.44 3.59 -10.98
N SER A 267 -16.50 3.11 -9.74
CA SER A 267 -16.57 3.96 -8.55
C SER A 267 -15.37 4.92 -8.44
N ILE A 268 -14.17 4.40 -8.64
CA ILE A 268 -12.93 5.19 -8.58
C ILE A 268 -12.87 6.18 -9.75
N THR A 269 -13.22 5.75 -10.96
CA THR A 269 -13.19 6.59 -12.15
C THR A 269 -14.16 7.76 -12.01
N VAL A 270 -15.42 7.50 -11.60
CA VAL A 270 -16.42 8.52 -11.34
C VAL A 270 -15.95 9.49 -10.27
N TRP A 271 -15.41 8.98 -9.17
CA TRP A 271 -14.88 9.85 -8.10
C TRP A 271 -13.68 10.70 -8.57
N CYS A 272 -12.77 10.15 -9.36
CA CYS A 272 -11.63 10.90 -9.92
C CYS A 272 -12.07 12.01 -10.89
N ILE A 273 -13.14 11.81 -11.66
CA ILE A 273 -13.66 12.78 -12.61
C ILE A 273 -14.44 13.89 -11.88
N PHE A 274 -15.40 13.51 -11.03
CA PHE A 274 -16.34 14.45 -10.42
C PHE A 274 -15.94 14.89 -9.01
N GLY A 275 -15.08 14.16 -8.33
CA GLY A 275 -14.61 14.48 -6.98
C GLY A 275 -13.58 15.62 -6.94
N LYS A 276 -12.88 15.89 -8.05
CA LYS A 276 -11.82 16.91 -8.13
C LYS A 276 -12.32 18.34 -8.23
N GLU A 277 -13.52 18.59 -8.79
CA GLU A 277 -13.99 19.96 -9.10
C GLU A 277 -14.16 20.89 -7.89
N LYS A 278 -14.19 20.38 -6.66
CA LYS A 278 -14.39 21.21 -5.46
C LYS A 278 -13.18 21.34 -4.52
N ALA A 279 -12.09 20.61 -4.75
CA ALA A 279 -10.90 20.74 -3.93
C ALA A 279 -10.05 21.98 -4.29
N VAL A 280 -10.16 22.46 -5.54
CA VAL A 280 -9.42 23.62 -6.05
C VAL A 280 -10.04 24.96 -5.62
N SER A 281 -11.34 24.99 -5.32
CA SER A 281 -12.05 26.25 -5.00
C SER A 281 -11.93 26.70 -3.54
N THR A 282 -11.32 25.91 -2.65
CA THR A 282 -11.15 26.27 -1.22
C THR A 282 -9.75 26.79 -0.88
N GLY A 283 -8.80 26.73 -1.82
CA GLY A 283 -7.41 27.19 -1.63
C GLY A 283 -7.13 28.65 -2.03
N GLU A 284 -8.06 29.32 -2.71
CA GLU A 284 -7.82 30.67 -3.25
C GLU A 284 -8.35 31.86 -2.39
N ASN A 285 -8.87 31.60 -1.21
CA ASN A 285 -9.42 32.68 -0.34
C ASN A 285 -8.61 32.96 0.92
N HIS A 286 -7.31 32.69 0.94
CA HIS A 286 -6.41 33.22 1.99
C HIS A 286 -5.10 33.64 1.32
N ALA A 287 -5.16 34.76 0.61
CA ALA A 287 -4.02 35.62 0.29
C ALA A 287 -4.30 37.02 0.84
#